data_e2112487b9b398589a1ad1cd11786c9f
#
_entry.id   e2112487b9b398589a1ad1cd11786c9f
#
_cell.length_a   1.000
_cell.length_b   1.000
_cell.length_c   1.000
_cell.angle_alpha   90.00
_cell.angle_beta   90.00
_cell.angle_gamma   90.00
#
_symmetry.space_group_name_H-M   'P 1'
#
loop_
_entity.id
_entity.type
_entity.pdbx_description
1 polymer ?
#
loop_
_entity_poly.entity_id
_entity_poly.type
_entity_poly.pdbx_seq_one_letter_code
_entity_poly.pdbx_strand_id
1 'polypeptide(L)'
;VAPQTGIQIHFIKEGIFANFKSSVSSALAQAISLLVIEYPRVFDLHNLRKFERFKTNVPVRFYSEEGDQKFEDTGILRDISSGGALISHAMQVSKQRLLHVTAELPTGGGMNLQMAEVKNLRKNPKSESTPFVTGIKWKDLQPESDQAIANFITQRSKERRENSR
;
A
#
# COMPACT_ATOMS: atom_id res chain seq x y z
N VAL A 1 -17.76 -30.40 -3.35
CA VAL A 1 -18.59 -29.53 -4.18
C VAL A 1 -18.90 -30.26 -5.47
N ALA A 2 -20.16 -30.33 -5.87
CA ALA A 2 -20.58 -31.05 -7.09
C ALA A 2 -20.12 -30.26 -8.35
N PRO A 3 -19.80 -30.99 -9.46
CA PRO A 3 -19.58 -30.33 -10.75
C PRO A 3 -20.77 -29.48 -11.16
N GLN A 4 -20.53 -28.39 -11.89
CA GLN A 4 -21.50 -27.39 -12.32
C GLN A 4 -22.13 -26.53 -11.20
N THR A 5 -21.64 -26.66 -9.96
CA THR A 5 -22.03 -25.72 -8.89
C THR A 5 -21.56 -24.31 -9.23
N GLY A 6 -22.50 -23.37 -9.30
CA GLY A 6 -22.19 -21.96 -9.49
C GLY A 6 -21.48 -21.38 -8.28
N ILE A 7 -20.41 -20.62 -8.50
CA ILE A 7 -19.64 -19.97 -7.46
C ILE A 7 -19.43 -18.49 -7.82
N GLN A 8 -19.28 -17.67 -6.80
CA GLN A 8 -18.88 -16.28 -6.95
C GLN A 8 -17.56 -16.07 -6.22
N ILE A 9 -16.59 -15.51 -6.91
CA ILE A 9 -15.24 -15.30 -6.38
C ILE A 9 -14.95 -13.82 -6.30
N HIS A 10 -14.42 -13.42 -5.14
CA HIS A 10 -13.97 -12.07 -4.88
C HIS A 10 -12.50 -12.12 -4.42
N PHE A 11 -11.69 -11.23 -4.96
CA PHE A 11 -10.34 -11.03 -4.46
C PHE A 11 -9.88 -9.58 -4.63
N ILE A 12 -8.87 -9.19 -3.86
CA ILE A 12 -8.24 -7.88 -3.97
C ILE A 12 -6.77 -8.09 -4.30
N LYS A 13 -6.34 -7.48 -5.40
CA LYS A 13 -4.93 -7.45 -5.80
C LYS A 13 -4.53 -6.03 -6.16
N GLU A 14 -3.48 -5.51 -5.51
CA GLU A 14 -2.90 -4.19 -5.76
C GLU A 14 -3.90 -3.01 -5.72
N GLY A 15 -4.98 -3.17 -4.94
CA GLY A 15 -6.04 -2.16 -4.81
C GLY A 15 -7.14 -2.26 -5.85
N ILE A 16 -7.13 -3.29 -6.68
CA ILE A 16 -8.23 -3.65 -7.56
C ILE A 16 -9.05 -4.73 -6.88
N PHE A 17 -10.31 -4.48 -6.66
CA PHE A 17 -11.31 -5.48 -6.29
C PHE A 17 -11.78 -6.15 -7.56
N ALA A 18 -11.64 -7.46 -7.63
CA ALA A 18 -12.15 -8.27 -8.73
C ALA A 18 -13.28 -9.16 -8.22
N ASN A 19 -14.36 -9.21 -8.96
CA ASN A 19 -15.50 -10.08 -8.73
C ASN A 19 -15.88 -10.77 -10.03
N PHE A 20 -16.15 -12.07 -9.97
CA PHE A 20 -16.65 -12.82 -11.11
C PHE A 20 -17.46 -14.02 -10.67
N LYS A 21 -18.35 -14.48 -11.56
CA LYS A 21 -19.09 -15.72 -11.43
C LYS A 21 -18.46 -16.79 -12.31
N SER A 22 -18.44 -18.00 -11.80
CA SER A 22 -17.94 -19.18 -12.52
C SER A 22 -18.69 -20.43 -12.07
N SER A 23 -18.39 -21.57 -12.64
CA SER A 23 -18.87 -22.88 -12.23
C SER A 23 -17.70 -23.81 -11.91
N VAL A 24 -17.93 -24.70 -10.97
CA VAL A 24 -16.96 -25.74 -10.63
C VAL A 24 -16.97 -26.79 -11.74
N SER A 25 -15.83 -26.99 -12.39
CA SER A 25 -15.67 -28.08 -13.37
C SER A 25 -15.27 -29.40 -12.71
N SER A 26 -14.41 -29.35 -11.69
CA SER A 26 -14.06 -30.51 -10.90
C SER A 26 -13.53 -30.14 -9.52
N ALA A 27 -13.58 -31.09 -8.59
CA ALA A 27 -12.96 -30.99 -7.28
C ALA A 27 -12.05 -32.19 -7.07
N LEU A 28 -10.80 -31.94 -6.71
CA LEU A 28 -9.80 -32.97 -6.41
C LEU A 28 -9.53 -32.98 -4.91
N ALA A 29 -9.77 -34.09 -4.25
CA ALA A 29 -9.49 -34.28 -2.84
C ALA A 29 -8.33 -35.27 -2.70
N GLN A 30 -7.12 -34.76 -2.67
CA GLN A 30 -5.90 -35.55 -2.40
C GLN A 30 -5.16 -34.90 -1.21
N ALA A 31 -3.82 -34.96 -1.21
CA ALA A 31 -3.00 -34.31 -0.20
C ALA A 31 -3.26 -32.79 -0.11
N ILE A 32 -3.69 -32.17 -1.20
CA ILE A 32 -4.18 -30.78 -1.26
C ILE A 32 -5.56 -30.81 -1.90
N SER A 33 -6.55 -30.20 -1.25
CA SER A 33 -7.88 -30.00 -1.83
C SER A 33 -7.85 -28.90 -2.87
N LEU A 34 -8.14 -29.21 -4.11
CA LEU A 34 -8.18 -28.26 -5.24
C LEU A 34 -9.58 -28.18 -5.80
N LEU A 35 -9.98 -26.97 -6.12
CA LEU A 35 -11.21 -26.66 -6.83
C LEU A 35 -10.83 -26.15 -8.23
N VAL A 36 -11.22 -26.88 -9.27
CA VAL A 36 -11.05 -26.45 -10.65
C VAL A 36 -12.33 -25.76 -11.09
N ILE A 37 -12.19 -24.55 -11.59
CA ILE A 37 -13.32 -23.74 -12.04
C ILE A 37 -13.22 -23.44 -13.54
N GLU A 38 -14.34 -23.20 -14.18
CA GLU A 38 -14.36 -22.68 -15.54
C GLU A 38 -13.73 -21.31 -15.62
N TYR A 39 -13.07 -21.00 -16.74
CA TYR A 39 -12.51 -19.65 -16.93
C TYR A 39 -13.65 -18.64 -17.03
N PRO A 40 -13.65 -17.59 -16.16
CA PRO A 40 -14.72 -16.61 -16.17
C PRO A 40 -14.71 -15.77 -17.45
N ARG A 41 -15.87 -15.58 -18.08
CA ARG A 41 -16.01 -14.77 -19.31
C ARG A 41 -16.02 -13.29 -19.02
N VAL A 42 -16.45 -12.89 -17.83
CA VAL A 42 -16.63 -11.48 -17.44
C VAL A 42 -16.03 -11.29 -16.05
N PHE A 43 -15.23 -10.26 -15.93
CA PHE A 43 -14.70 -9.76 -14.66
C PHE A 43 -15.31 -8.39 -14.37
N ASP A 44 -15.82 -8.23 -13.16
CA ASP A 44 -16.22 -6.94 -12.62
C ASP A 44 -15.05 -6.39 -11.80
N LEU A 45 -14.43 -5.32 -12.29
CA LEU A 45 -13.20 -4.76 -11.72
C LEU A 45 -13.46 -3.35 -11.18
N HIS A 46 -13.18 -3.15 -9.90
CA HIS A 46 -13.29 -1.84 -9.25
C HIS A 46 -11.95 -1.42 -8.66
N ASN A 47 -11.50 -0.24 -9.01
CA ASN A 47 -10.34 0.35 -8.36
C ASN A 47 -10.73 0.89 -6.99
N LEU A 48 -10.22 0.28 -5.92
CA LEU A 48 -10.46 0.71 -4.53
C LEU A 48 -9.59 1.90 -4.12
N ARG A 49 -8.61 2.27 -4.93
CA ARG A 49 -7.67 3.34 -4.61
C ARG A 49 -8.02 4.61 -5.37
N LYS A 50 -8.22 5.69 -4.64
CA LYS A 50 -8.40 7.01 -5.23
C LYS A 50 -7.10 7.54 -5.87
N PHE A 51 -5.95 7.15 -5.33
CA PHE A 51 -4.62 7.59 -5.79
C PHE A 51 -3.75 6.38 -6.12
N GLU A 52 -3.06 6.45 -7.25
CA GLU A 52 -2.04 5.46 -7.64
C GLU A 52 -0.87 5.55 -6.66
N ARG A 53 -0.26 4.39 -6.37
CA ARG A 53 0.89 4.29 -5.47
C ARG A 53 2.13 3.88 -6.23
N PHE A 54 3.21 4.58 -5.97
CA PHE A 54 4.49 4.34 -6.59
C PHE A 54 5.47 3.77 -5.57
N LYS A 55 6.08 2.63 -5.92
CA LYS A 55 7.10 2.00 -5.09
C LYS A 55 8.31 2.92 -4.99
N THR A 56 8.87 2.98 -3.78
CA THR A 56 10.08 3.74 -3.47
C THR A 56 10.90 3.01 -2.41
N ASN A 57 12.08 3.50 -2.12
CA ASN A 57 12.93 2.99 -1.06
C ASN A 57 13.69 4.15 -0.41
N VAL A 58 12.95 5.18 -0.05
CA VAL A 58 13.48 6.44 0.47
C VAL A 58 13.55 6.38 2.00
N PRO A 59 14.68 6.74 2.63
CA PRO A 59 14.75 6.93 4.06
C PRO A 59 13.72 7.98 4.52
N VAL A 60 13.08 7.71 5.66
CA VAL A 60 12.09 8.59 6.25
C VAL A 60 12.34 8.72 7.75
N ARG A 61 12.18 9.91 8.28
CA ARG A 61 12.14 10.19 9.72
C ARG A 61 10.72 10.57 10.09
N PHE A 62 10.27 10.11 11.24
CA PHE A 62 8.95 10.47 11.74
C PHE A 62 8.94 10.48 13.26
N TYR A 63 8.10 11.35 13.81
CA TYR A 63 7.90 11.46 15.25
C TYR A 63 6.44 11.74 15.58
N SER A 64 6.07 11.55 16.85
CA SER A 64 4.78 11.91 17.39
C SER A 64 4.96 12.59 18.74
N GLU A 65 4.17 13.62 18.98
CA GLU A 65 4.13 14.36 20.24
C GLU A 65 2.80 14.18 20.98
N GLU A 66 2.01 13.18 20.61
CA GLU A 66 0.68 12.96 21.15
C GLU A 66 0.74 12.38 22.57
N GLY A 67 0.21 13.12 23.56
CA GLY A 67 0.23 12.75 24.97
C GLY A 67 1.63 12.73 25.59
N ASP A 68 1.77 12.00 26.70
CA ASP A 68 3.06 11.84 27.40
C ASP A 68 4.07 10.92 26.68
N GLN A 69 3.64 10.28 25.60
CA GLN A 69 4.46 9.36 24.81
C GLN A 69 5.01 10.03 23.56
N LYS A 70 6.04 10.85 23.74
CA LYS A 70 6.87 11.30 22.61
C LYS A 70 7.73 10.15 22.12
N PHE A 71 7.76 9.95 20.81
CA PHE A 71 8.73 9.03 20.21
C PHE A 71 9.22 9.58 18.85
N GLU A 72 10.40 9.19 18.49
CA GLU A 72 11.00 9.41 17.18
C GLU A 72 11.52 8.08 16.64
N ASP A 73 11.34 7.82 15.37
CA ASP A 73 11.89 6.64 14.70
C ASP A 73 12.28 6.99 13.27
N THR A 74 13.05 6.11 12.66
CA THR A 74 13.42 6.16 11.26
C THR A 74 12.89 4.93 10.55
N GLY A 75 12.70 5.05 9.25
CA GLY A 75 12.19 3.94 8.46
C GLY A 75 12.49 4.09 6.99
N ILE A 76 11.85 3.25 6.21
CA ILE A 76 11.91 3.29 4.75
C ILE A 76 10.51 3.49 4.20
N LEU A 77 10.35 4.51 3.40
CA LEU A 77 9.15 4.76 2.60
C LEU A 77 9.09 3.70 1.48
N ARG A 78 8.11 2.81 1.53
CA ARG A 78 7.98 1.68 0.60
C ARG A 78 7.09 1.99 -0.60
N ASP A 79 6.07 2.77 -0.40
CA ASP A 79 5.27 3.37 -1.46
C ASP A 79 4.78 4.77 -1.04
N ILE A 80 4.47 5.59 -2.03
CA ILE A 80 3.94 6.93 -1.84
C ILE A 80 2.86 7.22 -2.89
N SER A 81 1.91 8.06 -2.51
CA SER A 81 0.86 8.63 -3.36
C SER A 81 0.46 10.00 -2.83
N SER A 82 -0.33 10.78 -3.58
CA SER A 82 -0.90 12.04 -3.10
C SER A 82 -1.84 11.87 -1.89
N GLY A 83 -2.31 10.65 -1.60
CA GLY A 83 -3.19 10.40 -0.44
C GLY A 83 -2.49 9.87 0.80
N GLY A 84 -1.24 9.41 0.70
CA GLY A 84 -0.53 8.79 1.82
C GLY A 84 0.65 7.93 1.38
N ALA A 85 1.20 7.19 2.33
CA ALA A 85 2.38 6.38 2.11
C ALA A 85 2.37 5.08 2.93
N LEU A 86 3.32 4.19 2.64
CA LEU A 86 3.62 2.99 3.39
C LEU A 86 5.05 3.08 3.92
N ILE A 87 5.23 2.94 5.23
CA ILE A 87 6.52 3.04 5.90
C ILE A 87 6.84 1.69 6.57
N SER A 88 8.05 1.16 6.36
CA SER A 88 8.59 0.07 7.18
C SER A 88 9.56 0.61 8.22
N HIS A 89 9.45 0.17 9.47
CA HIS A 89 10.15 0.74 10.62
C HIS A 89 10.29 -0.24 11.79
N ALA A 90 11.02 0.16 12.83
CA ALA A 90 11.34 -0.70 13.97
C ALA A 90 10.34 -0.60 15.11
N MET A 91 9.77 0.57 15.38
CA MET A 91 8.90 0.79 16.54
C MET A 91 7.42 0.50 16.22
N GLN A 92 6.70 -0.06 17.18
CA GLN A 92 5.26 -0.23 17.08
C GLN A 92 4.54 1.09 17.29
N VAL A 93 3.68 1.49 16.33
CA VAL A 93 2.90 2.73 16.35
C VAL A 93 1.41 2.40 16.47
N SER A 94 0.66 3.14 17.29
CA SER A 94 -0.78 2.95 17.43
C SER A 94 -1.55 3.43 16.20
N LYS A 95 -2.70 2.79 15.91
CA LYS A 95 -3.64 3.30 14.90
C LYS A 95 -4.19 4.66 15.32
N GLN A 96 -4.57 5.47 14.34
CA GLN A 96 -5.10 6.84 14.48
C GLN A 96 -4.11 7.86 15.06
N ARG A 97 -2.91 7.44 15.45
CA ARG A 97 -1.87 8.35 15.91
C ARG A 97 -1.46 9.32 14.81
N LEU A 98 -1.20 10.57 15.20
CA LEU A 98 -0.64 11.57 14.30
C LEU A 98 0.89 11.47 14.31
N LEU A 99 1.47 11.47 13.13
CA LEU A 99 2.90 11.46 12.88
C LEU A 99 3.31 12.71 12.12
N HIS A 100 4.42 13.27 12.50
CA HIS A 100 5.17 14.23 11.70
C HIS A 100 6.21 13.47 10.89
N VAL A 101 6.16 13.61 9.58
CA VAL A 101 6.95 12.81 8.64
C VAL A 101 7.82 13.71 7.78
N THR A 102 9.11 13.37 7.64
CA THR A 102 10.08 14.07 6.80
C THR A 102 10.80 13.07 5.91
N ALA A 103 10.92 13.37 4.61
CA ALA A 103 11.67 12.56 3.65
C ALA A 103 12.20 13.42 2.51
N GLU A 104 13.35 13.05 1.94
CA GLU A 104 13.87 13.64 0.70
C GLU A 104 13.55 12.71 -0.47
N LEU A 105 12.74 13.20 -1.40
CA LEU A 105 12.39 12.43 -2.60
C LEU A 105 13.48 12.56 -3.67
N PRO A 106 13.76 11.50 -4.45
CA PRO A 106 14.86 11.49 -5.43
C PRO A 106 14.75 12.55 -6.54
N THR A 107 13.61 13.18 -6.71
CA THR A 107 13.34 14.25 -7.68
C THR A 107 13.80 15.63 -7.26
N GLY A 108 14.57 15.72 -6.16
CA GLY A 108 15.11 17.00 -5.67
C GLY A 108 14.13 17.84 -4.86
N GLY A 109 13.00 17.26 -4.45
CA GLY A 109 12.07 17.91 -3.52
C GLY A 109 12.01 17.21 -2.18
N GLY A 110 12.09 17.97 -1.08
CA GLY A 110 11.90 17.46 0.27
C GLY A 110 10.43 17.43 0.66
N MET A 111 10.00 16.39 1.34
CA MET A 111 8.79 16.43 2.16
C MET A 111 9.19 16.96 3.53
N ASN A 112 9.07 18.25 3.72
CA ASN A 112 9.34 18.90 5.00
C ASN A 112 8.14 18.68 5.91
N LEU A 113 8.37 18.08 7.05
CA LEU A 113 7.47 17.97 8.21
C LEU A 113 5.97 17.88 7.88
N GLN A 114 5.56 16.77 7.26
CA GLN A 114 4.16 16.55 6.93
C GLN A 114 3.43 15.81 8.02
N MET A 115 2.23 16.29 8.36
CA MET A 115 1.36 15.58 9.28
C MET A 115 0.64 14.43 8.57
N ALA A 116 0.65 13.26 9.20
CA ALA A 116 0.00 12.07 8.70
C ALA A 116 -0.69 11.29 9.82
N GLU A 117 -1.82 10.68 9.51
CA GLU A 117 -2.55 9.82 10.43
C GLU A 117 -2.27 8.35 10.12
N VAL A 118 -1.95 7.56 11.14
CA VAL A 118 -1.78 6.11 11.04
C VAL A 118 -3.11 5.43 10.77
N LYS A 119 -3.26 4.82 9.60
CA LYS A 119 -4.48 4.11 9.20
C LYS A 119 -4.42 2.61 9.45
N ASN A 120 -3.27 2.01 9.26
CA ASN A 120 -3.09 0.59 9.55
C ASN A 120 -1.65 0.31 10.02
N LEU A 121 -1.52 -0.73 10.80
CA LEU A 121 -0.26 -1.30 11.23
C LEU A 121 -0.31 -2.81 11.03
N ARG A 122 0.74 -3.39 10.52
CA ARG A 122 0.91 -4.84 10.41
C ARG A 122 2.36 -5.24 10.68
N LYS A 123 2.55 -6.47 11.15
CA LYS A 123 3.87 -7.05 11.30
C LYS A 123 4.45 -7.45 9.94
N ASN A 124 5.75 -7.28 9.79
CA ASN A 124 6.53 -7.75 8.65
C ASN A 124 7.45 -8.91 9.11
N PRO A 125 6.98 -10.17 9.05
CA PRO A 125 7.76 -11.31 9.55
C PRO A 125 9.02 -11.60 8.74
N LYS A 126 9.19 -10.93 7.58
CA LYS A 126 10.34 -11.11 6.69
C LYS A 126 11.50 -10.16 6.99
N SER A 127 11.38 -9.27 7.96
CA SER A 127 12.41 -8.28 8.28
C SER A 127 12.51 -8.11 9.79
N GLU A 128 13.66 -8.45 10.34
CA GLU A 128 13.98 -8.25 11.76
C GLU A 128 14.27 -6.77 12.06
N SER A 129 14.94 -6.09 11.15
CA SER A 129 15.31 -4.67 11.32
C SER A 129 14.13 -3.71 11.18
N THR A 130 13.09 -4.09 10.40
CA THR A 130 11.88 -3.31 10.23
C THR A 130 10.64 -4.20 10.39
N PRO A 131 10.37 -4.67 11.64
CA PRO A 131 9.32 -5.66 11.91
C PRO A 131 7.91 -5.11 11.74
N PHE A 132 7.75 -3.80 11.53
CA PHE A 132 6.46 -3.16 11.34
C PHE A 132 6.34 -2.47 10.00
N VAL A 133 5.12 -2.47 9.46
CA VAL A 133 4.74 -1.73 8.27
C VAL A 133 3.48 -0.94 8.56
N THR A 134 3.57 0.38 8.43
CA THR A 134 2.51 1.32 8.74
C THR A 134 2.03 2.03 7.48
N GLY A 135 0.74 1.95 7.23
CA GLY A 135 0.06 2.79 6.23
C GLY A 135 -0.41 4.08 6.85
N ILE A 136 0.00 5.19 6.26
CA ILE A 136 -0.35 6.54 6.70
C ILE A 136 -1.17 7.27 5.65
N LYS A 137 -2.01 8.20 6.10
CA LYS A 137 -2.76 9.13 5.26
C LYS A 137 -2.29 10.54 5.57
N TRP A 138 -1.94 11.30 4.54
CA TRP A 138 -1.57 12.72 4.72
C TRP A 138 -2.74 13.52 5.30
N LYS A 139 -2.39 14.44 6.19
CA LYS A 139 -3.25 15.48 6.74
C LYS A 139 -2.67 16.83 6.32
N ASP A 140 -3.48 17.61 5.63
CA ASP A 140 -3.14 18.99 5.27
C ASP A 140 -1.73 19.15 4.64
N LEU A 141 -1.49 18.42 3.53
CA LEU A 141 -0.24 18.51 2.77
C LEU A 141 0.09 19.97 2.46
N GLN A 142 1.30 20.39 2.85
CA GLN A 142 1.82 21.70 2.47
C GLN A 142 2.06 21.73 0.95
N PRO A 143 1.83 22.88 0.28
CA PRO A 143 1.92 22.99 -1.19
C PRO A 143 3.26 22.51 -1.77
N GLU A 144 4.37 22.82 -1.10
CA GLU A 144 5.71 22.40 -1.52
C GLU A 144 5.87 20.88 -1.48
N SER A 145 5.34 20.21 -0.45
CA SER A 145 5.39 18.77 -0.30
C SER A 145 4.44 18.06 -1.28
N ASP A 146 3.27 18.63 -1.53
CA ASP A 146 2.34 18.12 -2.55
C ASP A 146 2.99 18.19 -3.94
N GLN A 147 3.65 19.30 -4.26
CA GLN A 147 4.39 19.46 -5.51
C GLN A 147 5.56 18.48 -5.63
N ALA A 148 6.32 18.27 -4.55
CA ALA A 148 7.42 17.29 -4.53
C ALA A 148 6.92 15.87 -4.79
N ILE A 149 5.81 15.48 -4.16
CA ILE A 149 5.15 14.18 -4.39
C ILE A 149 4.65 14.08 -5.83
N ALA A 150 4.00 15.12 -6.36
CA ALA A 150 3.50 15.15 -7.73
C ALA A 150 4.62 15.01 -8.77
N ASN A 151 5.74 15.69 -8.57
CA ASN A 151 6.93 15.60 -9.41
C ASN A 151 7.51 14.17 -9.40
N PHE A 152 7.65 13.57 -8.21
CA PHE A 152 8.11 12.19 -8.06
C PHE A 152 7.19 11.20 -8.80
N ILE A 153 5.88 11.31 -8.61
CA ILE A 153 4.88 10.46 -9.27
C ILE A 153 4.97 10.60 -10.79
N THR A 154 5.09 11.83 -11.29
CA THR A 154 5.20 12.11 -12.73
C THR A 154 6.44 11.48 -13.34
N GLN A 155 7.58 11.61 -12.68
CA GLN A 155 8.82 10.99 -13.13
C GLN A 155 8.72 9.46 -13.16
N ARG A 156 8.22 8.84 -12.07
CA ARG A 156 8.04 7.39 -12.00
C ARG A 156 7.06 6.85 -13.04
N SER A 157 6.02 7.62 -13.35
CA SER A 157 5.06 7.26 -14.40
C SER A 157 5.71 7.25 -15.80
N LYS A 158 6.62 8.18 -16.09
CA LYS A 158 7.39 8.21 -17.34
C LYS A 158 8.33 7.01 -17.45
N GLU A 159 9.14 6.76 -16.41
CA GLU A 159 10.07 5.63 -16.36
C GLU A 159 9.36 4.28 -16.59
N ARG A 160 8.16 4.11 -15.98
CA ARG A 160 7.35 2.89 -16.16
C ARG A 160 6.88 2.70 -17.61
N ARG A 161 6.50 3.77 -18.30
CA ARG A 161 6.06 3.72 -19.70
C ARG A 161 7.22 3.39 -20.66
N GLU A 162 8.39 3.91 -20.39
CA GLU A 162 9.62 3.65 -21.17
C GLU A 162 10.08 2.20 -21.03
N ASN A 163 10.04 1.65 -19.81
CA ASN A 163 10.41 0.26 -19.53
C ASN A 163 9.36 -0.79 -19.98
N SER A 164 8.20 -0.36 -20.45
CA SER A 164 7.11 -1.24 -20.93
C SER A 164 7.03 -1.31 -22.47
N ARG A 165 7.95 -0.66 -23.17
CA ARG A 165 8.15 -0.73 -24.63
C ARG A 165 9.33 -1.62 -24.99
#